data_7c2892039737f37a11572eed390bcda2
#
_entry.id   7c2892039737f37a11572eed390bcda2
#
_cell.length_a   1.000
_cell.length_b   1.000
_cell.length_c   1.000
_cell.angle_alpha   90.00
_cell.angle_beta   90.00
_cell.angle_gamma   90.00
#
_symmetry.space_group_name_H-M   'P 1'
#
loop_
_entity.id
_entity.type
_entity.pdbx_description
1 polymer ?
#
loop_
_entity_poly.entity_id
_entity_poly.type
_entity_poly.pdbx_seq_one_letter_code
_entity_poly.pdbx_strand_id
1 'polypeptide(L)'
;MVLLGIAPRFNGYAGVMGDTLPISGEYTQAQKDVLNVIREVFRKTRDALKPGECGKTLDPIGAKIFAKHDWTRYIVCPFVHGLGLMEAERPFFGPNGTDVLQPGSIVSIDISFFGHPVHHGVRIETGYLITETGYEPLSPEMDARLSAEL
;
A
#
# COMPACT_ATOMS: atom_id res chain seq x y z
N MET A 1 13.23 13.51 -1.86
CA MET A 1 12.51 12.45 -2.63
C MET A 1 11.39 13.10 -3.42
N VAL A 2 10.96 12.46 -4.50
CA VAL A 2 9.74 12.80 -5.24
C VAL A 2 8.77 11.63 -5.14
N LEU A 3 7.52 11.93 -4.83
CA LEU A 3 6.44 10.96 -4.83
C LEU A 3 5.76 10.99 -6.19
N LEU A 4 5.65 9.84 -6.82
CA LEU A 4 4.93 9.65 -8.07
C LEU A 4 3.68 8.80 -7.80
N GLY A 5 2.53 9.27 -8.26
CA GLY A 5 1.28 8.52 -8.28
C GLY A 5 0.68 8.59 -9.68
N ILE A 6 0.34 7.45 -10.24
CA ILE A 6 -0.26 7.32 -11.57
C ILE A 6 -1.51 6.47 -11.46
N ALA A 7 -2.63 7.01 -11.93
CA ALA A 7 -3.92 6.31 -11.98
C ALA A 7 -4.44 6.27 -13.43
N PRO A 8 -3.86 5.42 -14.30
CA PRO A 8 -4.33 5.29 -15.67
C PRO A 8 -5.74 4.69 -15.71
N ARG A 9 -6.46 4.96 -16.79
CA ARG A 9 -7.77 4.35 -17.04
C ARG A 9 -7.79 3.59 -18.35
N PHE A 10 -8.40 2.41 -18.31
CA PHE A 10 -8.67 1.62 -19.49
C PHE A 10 -10.13 1.14 -19.46
N ASN A 11 -10.89 1.47 -20.49
CA ASN A 11 -12.34 1.16 -20.56
C ASN A 11 -13.14 1.57 -19.33
N GLY A 12 -12.76 2.69 -18.69
CA GLY A 12 -13.41 3.22 -17.49
C GLY A 12 -12.85 2.71 -16.16
N TYR A 13 -12.10 1.61 -16.16
CA TYR A 13 -11.47 1.07 -14.95
C TYR A 13 -10.13 1.75 -14.67
N ALA A 14 -9.89 2.04 -13.41
CA ALA A 14 -8.64 2.62 -12.92
C ALA A 14 -7.60 1.54 -12.62
N GLY A 15 -6.35 1.82 -13.00
CA GLY A 15 -5.18 1.19 -12.39
C GLY A 15 -4.54 2.15 -11.39
N VAL A 16 -3.65 1.64 -10.54
CA VAL A 16 -2.89 2.47 -9.60
C VAL A 16 -1.43 2.03 -9.57
N MET A 17 -0.56 3.01 -9.43
CA MET A 17 0.85 2.83 -9.18
C MET A 17 1.39 4.02 -8.39
N GLY A 18 2.03 3.75 -7.26
CA GLY A 18 2.71 4.76 -6.45
C GLY A 18 4.13 4.34 -6.11
N ASP A 19 5.08 5.25 -6.21
CA ASP A 19 6.45 5.04 -5.72
C ASP A 19 7.04 6.36 -5.23
N THR A 20 8.03 6.28 -4.35
CA THR A 20 8.78 7.42 -3.84
C THR A 20 10.24 7.28 -4.22
N LEU A 21 10.71 8.17 -5.06
CA LEU A 21 12.00 8.10 -5.75
C LEU A 21 12.99 9.16 -5.24
N PRO A 22 14.32 8.90 -5.28
CA PRO A 22 15.32 9.90 -4.99
C PRO A 22 15.45 10.87 -6.17
N ILE A 23 15.51 12.18 -5.90
CA ILE A 23 15.72 13.20 -6.96
C ILE A 23 17.13 13.12 -7.52
N SER A 24 18.09 12.76 -6.68
CA SER A 24 19.51 12.66 -7.06
C SER A 24 19.92 11.37 -7.76
N GLY A 25 18.98 10.44 -7.99
CA GLY A 25 19.26 9.11 -8.55
C GLY A 25 19.61 8.06 -7.49
N GLU A 26 20.08 8.46 -6.31
CA GLU A 26 20.41 7.57 -5.20
C GLU A 26 19.72 8.00 -3.90
N TYR A 27 19.32 7.02 -3.10
CA TYR A 27 18.76 7.27 -1.76
C TYR A 27 19.88 7.52 -0.73
N THR A 28 19.69 8.53 0.10
CA THR A 28 20.49 8.65 1.33
C THR A 28 20.14 7.55 2.31
N GLN A 29 21.01 7.28 3.31
CA GLN A 29 20.70 6.27 4.33
C GLN A 29 19.38 6.55 5.07
N ALA A 30 19.14 7.79 5.48
CA ALA A 30 17.89 8.17 6.14
C ALA A 30 16.63 7.94 5.27
N GLN A 31 16.76 8.10 3.94
CA GLN A 31 15.68 7.79 2.99
C GLN A 31 15.47 6.29 2.84
N LYS A 32 16.55 5.50 2.80
CA LYS A 32 16.45 4.03 2.81
C LYS A 32 15.79 3.52 4.09
N ASP A 33 16.17 4.05 5.24
CA ASP A 33 15.64 3.63 6.54
C ASP A 33 14.12 3.80 6.59
N VAL A 34 13.59 4.98 6.23
CA VAL A 34 12.14 5.19 6.22
C VAL A 34 11.44 4.35 5.17
N LEU A 35 12.01 4.25 3.96
CA LEU A 35 11.41 3.45 2.87
C LEU A 35 11.40 1.96 3.20
N ASN A 36 12.42 1.42 3.87
CA ASN A 36 12.45 0.02 4.27
C ASN A 36 11.36 -0.30 5.30
N VAL A 37 11.05 0.62 6.22
CA VAL A 37 9.89 0.47 7.14
C VAL A 37 8.58 0.46 6.36
N ILE A 38 8.39 1.40 5.42
CA ILE A 38 7.20 1.47 4.56
C ILE A 38 7.05 0.18 3.72
N ARG A 39 8.15 -0.32 3.17
CA ARG A 39 8.18 -1.57 2.38
C ARG A 39 7.96 -2.81 3.26
N GLU A 40 8.37 -2.80 4.53
CA GLU A 40 8.00 -3.85 5.48
C GLU A 40 6.49 -3.89 5.69
N VAL A 41 5.85 -2.74 5.92
CA VAL A 41 4.39 -2.63 6.03
C VAL A 41 3.72 -3.17 4.77
N PHE A 42 4.20 -2.76 3.59
CA PHE A 42 3.68 -3.21 2.31
C PHE A 42 3.76 -4.74 2.17
N ARG A 43 4.93 -5.34 2.35
CA ARG A 43 5.12 -6.80 2.25
C ARG A 43 4.23 -7.57 3.22
N LYS A 44 4.19 -7.15 4.50
CA LYS A 44 3.38 -7.83 5.51
C LYS A 44 1.88 -7.73 5.25
N THR A 45 1.41 -6.59 4.73
CA THR A 45 0.01 -6.41 4.34
C THR A 45 -0.31 -7.25 3.11
N ARG A 46 0.56 -7.25 2.09
CA ARG A 46 0.41 -8.06 0.88
C ARG A 46 0.33 -9.56 1.20
N ASP A 47 1.25 -10.06 2.01
CA ASP A 47 1.33 -11.49 2.36
C ASP A 47 0.10 -11.98 3.15
N ALA A 48 -0.69 -11.05 3.70
CA ALA A 48 -1.94 -11.34 4.39
C ALA A 48 -3.18 -11.27 3.47
N LEU A 49 -3.05 -10.84 2.20
CA LEU A 49 -4.18 -10.76 1.28
C LEU A 49 -4.68 -12.16 0.92
N LYS A 50 -5.89 -12.48 1.32
CA LYS A 50 -6.61 -13.70 0.93
C LYS A 50 -8.12 -13.55 1.18
N PRO A 51 -8.96 -14.39 0.56
CA PRO A 51 -10.39 -14.40 0.85
C PRO A 51 -10.66 -14.57 2.35
N GLY A 52 -11.68 -13.85 2.85
CA GLY A 52 -12.08 -13.92 4.25
C GLY A 52 -11.42 -12.88 5.16
N GLU A 53 -10.32 -12.27 4.76
CA GLU A 53 -9.71 -11.19 5.54
C GLU A 53 -10.53 -9.90 5.45
N CYS A 54 -10.45 -9.07 6.48
CA CYS A 54 -11.17 -7.80 6.58
C CYS A 54 -10.27 -6.70 7.17
N GLY A 55 -10.80 -5.48 7.26
CA GLY A 55 -10.04 -4.35 7.81
C GLY A 55 -9.53 -4.59 9.23
N LYS A 56 -10.30 -5.29 10.08
CA LYS A 56 -9.90 -5.62 11.46
C LYS A 56 -8.69 -6.56 11.55
N THR A 57 -8.42 -7.33 10.49
CA THR A 57 -7.26 -8.24 10.43
C THR A 57 -6.10 -7.66 9.65
N LEU A 58 -6.36 -6.88 8.60
CA LEU A 58 -5.33 -6.30 7.73
C LEU A 58 -4.70 -5.03 8.31
N ASP A 59 -5.51 -4.08 8.77
CA ASP A 59 -5.00 -2.78 9.25
C ASP A 59 -4.02 -2.89 10.44
N PRO A 60 -4.25 -3.76 11.46
CA PRO A 60 -3.32 -3.90 12.57
C PRO A 60 -1.92 -4.39 12.18
N ILE A 61 -1.75 -5.00 11.00
CA ILE A 61 -0.45 -5.48 10.53
C ILE A 61 0.50 -4.30 10.35
N GLY A 62 0.10 -3.32 9.54
CA GLY A 62 0.88 -2.13 9.30
C GLY A 62 0.92 -1.18 10.51
N ALA A 63 -0.21 -0.99 11.18
CA ALA A 63 -0.31 -0.12 12.35
C ALA A 63 0.68 -0.52 13.47
N LYS A 64 0.88 -1.82 13.73
CA LYS A 64 1.87 -2.32 14.70
C LYS A 64 3.31 -2.00 14.31
N ILE A 65 3.64 -2.01 13.01
CA ILE A 65 4.97 -1.65 12.53
C ILE A 65 5.19 -0.15 12.74
N PHE A 66 4.25 0.69 12.30
CA PHE A 66 4.33 2.14 12.50
C PHE A 66 4.41 2.54 13.97
N ALA A 67 3.71 1.83 14.86
CA ALA A 67 3.74 2.11 16.30
C ALA A 67 5.13 1.92 16.92
N LYS A 68 5.96 1.00 16.41
CA LYS A 68 7.35 0.82 16.90
C LYS A 68 8.25 2.04 16.63
N HIS A 69 7.85 2.91 15.71
CA HIS A 69 8.58 4.10 15.30
C HIS A 69 7.89 5.40 15.76
N ASP A 70 6.79 5.32 16.55
CA ASP A 70 5.93 6.45 16.91
C ASP A 70 5.31 7.17 15.69
N TRP A 71 5.06 6.44 14.60
CA TRP A 71 4.61 7.00 13.32
C TRP A 71 3.11 6.83 13.05
N THR A 72 2.35 6.24 13.94
CA THR A 72 0.90 5.95 13.75
C THR A 72 0.09 7.19 13.35
N ARG A 73 0.42 8.37 13.88
CA ARG A 73 -0.27 9.63 13.58
C ARG A 73 -0.05 10.17 12.17
N TYR A 74 0.88 9.58 11.41
CA TYR A 74 1.20 9.97 10.04
C TYR A 74 0.59 9.06 9.00
N ILE A 75 -0.17 8.04 9.41
CA ILE A 75 -0.99 7.20 8.55
C ILE A 75 -2.21 8.01 8.14
N VAL A 76 -2.44 8.15 6.84
CA VAL A 76 -3.50 9.04 6.32
C VAL A 76 -4.68 8.30 5.69
N CYS A 77 -4.53 7.01 5.40
CA CYS A 77 -5.59 6.19 4.81
C CYS A 77 -5.46 4.72 5.27
N PRO A 78 -6.50 3.90 5.12
CA PRO A 78 -6.40 2.46 5.26
C PRO A 78 -5.35 1.89 4.29
N PHE A 79 -4.57 0.90 4.74
CA PHE A 79 -3.53 0.28 3.91
C PHE A 79 -4.07 -0.52 2.72
N VAL A 80 -5.35 -0.89 2.74
CA VAL A 80 -6.00 -1.63 1.66
C VAL A 80 -7.36 -0.99 1.36
N HIS A 81 -7.64 -0.78 0.09
CA HIS A 81 -8.93 -0.30 -0.38
C HIS A 81 -9.31 -0.92 -1.72
N GLY A 82 -10.59 -0.85 -2.07
CA GLY A 82 -11.12 -1.26 -3.37
C GLY A 82 -10.53 -0.41 -4.50
N LEU A 83 -10.35 -1.04 -5.65
CA LEU A 83 -9.88 -0.44 -6.89
C LEU A 83 -10.79 -0.92 -8.03
N GLY A 84 -11.34 0.01 -8.81
CA GLY A 84 -12.26 -0.34 -9.87
C GLY A 84 -12.59 0.84 -10.77
N LEU A 85 -13.78 1.41 -10.67
CA LEU A 85 -14.15 2.61 -11.44
C LEU A 85 -13.45 3.86 -10.89
N MET A 86 -13.07 3.83 -9.63
CA MET A 86 -12.25 4.87 -9.01
C MET A 86 -10.89 4.30 -8.58
N GLU A 87 -9.90 5.19 -8.50
CA GLU A 87 -8.56 4.86 -7.96
C GLU A 87 -8.66 4.33 -6.53
N ALA A 88 -9.52 4.94 -5.72
CA ALA A 88 -9.86 4.46 -4.40
C ALA A 88 -11.38 4.44 -4.24
N GLU A 89 -11.92 3.26 -4.04
CA GLU A 89 -13.35 3.06 -3.83
C GLU A 89 -13.61 2.06 -2.71
N ARG A 90 -14.88 1.91 -2.32
CA ARG A 90 -15.26 0.89 -1.36
C ARG A 90 -15.02 -0.52 -1.95
N PRO A 91 -14.67 -1.49 -1.07
CA PRO A 91 -14.53 -1.38 0.39
C PRO A 91 -13.20 -0.76 0.84
N PHE A 92 -13.22 -0.06 2.00
CA PHE A 92 -12.01 0.42 2.68
C PHE A 92 -11.71 -0.49 3.86
N PHE A 93 -10.55 -1.13 3.86
CA PHE A 93 -10.17 -2.12 4.88
C PHE A 93 -9.43 -1.48 6.06
N GLY A 94 -9.99 -0.41 6.63
CA GLY A 94 -9.48 0.25 7.83
C GLY A 94 -9.81 -0.50 9.13
N PRO A 95 -9.36 -0.01 10.31
CA PRO A 95 -9.42 -0.73 11.59
C PRO A 95 -10.83 -1.11 12.04
N ASN A 96 -11.84 -0.40 11.58
CA ASN A 96 -13.25 -0.68 11.87
C ASN A 96 -13.99 -1.29 10.67
N GLY A 97 -13.29 -1.58 9.57
CA GLY A 97 -13.87 -2.16 8.37
C GLY A 97 -14.37 -3.58 8.59
N THR A 98 -15.61 -3.84 8.19
CA THR A 98 -16.25 -5.16 8.30
C THR A 98 -16.41 -5.85 6.96
N ASP A 99 -16.16 -5.13 5.87
CA ASP A 99 -16.14 -5.72 4.54
C ASP A 99 -15.06 -6.78 4.46
N VAL A 100 -15.35 -7.87 3.76
CA VAL A 100 -14.51 -9.07 3.67
C VAL A 100 -13.99 -9.19 2.25
N LEU A 101 -12.70 -9.47 2.08
CA LEU A 101 -12.11 -9.78 0.79
C LEU A 101 -12.78 -11.01 0.18
N GLN A 102 -13.24 -10.88 -1.06
CA GLN A 102 -13.87 -11.95 -1.83
C GLN A 102 -12.98 -12.34 -3.02
N PRO A 103 -12.99 -13.60 -3.47
CA PRO A 103 -12.40 -13.95 -4.75
C PRO A 103 -12.97 -13.07 -5.87
N GLY A 104 -12.11 -12.61 -6.78
CA GLY A 104 -12.46 -11.68 -7.86
C GLY A 104 -12.44 -10.20 -7.47
N SER A 105 -12.28 -9.87 -6.18
CA SER A 105 -12.07 -8.48 -5.77
C SER A 105 -10.76 -7.93 -6.29
N ILE A 106 -10.78 -6.68 -6.78
CA ILE A 106 -9.58 -5.92 -7.10
C ILE A 106 -9.36 -4.90 -5.97
N VAL A 107 -8.17 -4.91 -5.39
CA VAL A 107 -7.79 -3.99 -4.30
C VAL A 107 -6.45 -3.34 -4.57
N SER A 108 -6.22 -2.18 -3.98
CA SER A 108 -4.89 -1.56 -3.88
C SER A 108 -4.33 -1.77 -2.47
N ILE A 109 -3.01 -1.99 -2.40
CA ILE A 109 -2.24 -1.70 -1.18
C ILE A 109 -1.63 -0.33 -1.36
N ASP A 110 -2.06 0.62 -0.52
CA ASP A 110 -1.59 2.00 -0.47
C ASP A 110 -0.96 2.28 0.90
N ILE A 111 0.36 2.35 0.95
CA ILE A 111 1.07 2.73 2.16
C ILE A 111 1.42 4.20 2.06
N SER A 112 0.51 5.03 2.55
CA SER A 112 0.62 6.49 2.56
C SER A 112 0.97 7.02 3.95
N PHE A 113 2.14 7.64 4.04
CA PHE A 113 2.74 8.20 5.26
C PHE A 113 3.08 9.66 5.00
N PHE A 114 2.39 10.59 5.68
CA PHE A 114 2.52 12.02 5.41
C PHE A 114 2.59 12.87 6.68
N GLY A 115 3.25 14.04 6.53
CA GLY A 115 3.32 15.06 7.57
C GLY A 115 4.40 14.82 8.63
N HIS A 116 5.30 13.87 8.41
CA HIS A 116 6.43 13.67 9.34
C HIS A 116 7.44 14.81 9.23
N PRO A 117 7.92 15.42 10.35
CA PRO A 117 8.76 16.61 10.31
C PRO A 117 10.12 16.40 9.63
N VAL A 118 10.64 15.17 9.61
CA VAL A 118 11.94 14.83 9.01
C VAL A 118 11.76 14.14 7.63
N HIS A 119 10.85 13.18 7.55
CA HIS A 119 10.68 12.36 6.33
C HIS A 119 9.65 12.93 5.36
N HIS A 120 8.87 13.95 5.79
CA HIS A 120 7.82 14.64 5.03
C HIS A 120 6.70 13.71 4.58
N GLY A 121 6.83 13.07 3.43
CA GLY A 121 5.84 12.15 2.88
C GLY A 121 6.48 11.06 2.04
N VAL A 122 5.90 9.86 2.16
CA VAL A 122 6.26 8.67 1.39
C VAL A 122 4.97 7.96 1.00
N ARG A 123 4.87 7.53 -0.23
CA ARG A 123 3.77 6.68 -0.70
C ARG A 123 4.33 5.59 -1.61
N ILE A 124 3.89 4.36 -1.39
CA ILE A 124 4.06 3.26 -2.32
C ILE A 124 2.72 2.57 -2.50
N GLU A 125 2.40 2.19 -3.75
CA GLU A 125 1.08 1.65 -4.07
C GLU A 125 1.12 0.76 -5.29
N THR A 126 0.36 -0.35 -5.27
CA THR A 126 0.03 -1.15 -6.45
C THR A 126 -1.22 -2.01 -6.21
N GLY A 127 -1.83 -2.48 -7.31
CA GLY A 127 -3.08 -3.23 -7.29
C GLY A 127 -2.89 -4.75 -7.28
N TYR A 128 -3.89 -5.45 -6.74
CA TYR A 128 -3.96 -6.91 -6.62
C TYR A 128 -5.33 -7.45 -6.97
N LEU A 129 -5.36 -8.59 -7.63
CA LEU A 129 -6.55 -9.43 -7.75
C LEU A 129 -6.57 -10.44 -6.59
N ILE A 130 -7.67 -10.55 -5.88
CA ILE A 130 -7.89 -11.59 -4.88
C ILE A 130 -8.34 -12.87 -5.61
N THR A 131 -7.57 -13.95 -5.46
CA THR A 131 -7.86 -15.26 -6.03
C THR A 131 -8.66 -16.13 -5.05
N GLU A 132 -8.96 -17.37 -5.41
CA GLU A 132 -9.65 -18.32 -4.52
C GLU A 132 -8.84 -18.67 -3.25
N THR A 133 -7.50 -18.52 -3.29
CA THR A 133 -6.62 -18.97 -2.20
C THR A 133 -5.63 -17.91 -1.71
N GLY A 134 -5.57 -16.74 -2.35
CA GLY A 134 -4.59 -15.70 -2.04
C GLY A 134 -4.77 -14.48 -2.93
N TYR A 135 -3.70 -14.06 -3.59
CA TYR A 135 -3.70 -12.87 -4.45
C TYR A 135 -2.78 -13.05 -5.67
N GLU A 136 -3.02 -12.21 -6.67
CA GLU A 136 -2.12 -12.01 -7.83
C GLU A 136 -1.87 -10.51 -8.02
N PRO A 137 -0.62 -10.07 -8.20
CA PRO A 137 -0.33 -8.66 -8.49
C PRO A 137 -0.83 -8.30 -9.89
N LEU A 138 -1.47 -7.13 -10.03
CA LEU A 138 -1.83 -6.58 -11.34
C LEU A 138 -0.60 -6.14 -12.14
N SER A 139 0.51 -5.79 -11.47
CA SER A 139 1.82 -5.55 -12.04
C SER A 139 2.89 -6.29 -11.22
N PRO A 140 3.36 -7.46 -11.71
CA PRO A 140 4.44 -8.21 -11.04
C PRO A 140 5.73 -7.40 -10.89
N GLU A 141 6.04 -6.51 -11.85
CA GLU A 141 7.22 -5.66 -11.82
C GLU A 141 7.14 -4.63 -10.68
N MET A 142 5.95 -4.02 -10.48
CA MET A 142 5.74 -3.08 -9.36
C MET A 142 5.75 -3.80 -8.03
N ASP A 143 5.11 -4.96 -7.92
CA ASP A 143 5.14 -5.77 -6.70
C ASP A 143 6.59 -6.11 -6.31
N ALA A 144 7.39 -6.61 -7.24
CA ALA A 144 8.80 -6.92 -7.02
C ALA A 144 9.60 -5.68 -6.59
N ARG A 145 9.41 -4.54 -7.30
CA ARG A 145 10.07 -3.28 -7.02
C ARG A 145 9.76 -2.75 -5.61
N LEU A 146 8.47 -2.72 -5.25
CA LEU A 146 8.02 -2.20 -3.95
C LEU A 146 8.34 -3.15 -2.78
N SER A 147 8.55 -4.43 -3.08
CA SER A 147 8.93 -5.44 -2.09
C SER A 147 10.43 -5.51 -1.81
N ALA A 148 11.28 -4.99 -2.71
CA ALA A 148 12.73 -5.02 -2.54
C ALA A 148 13.18 -4.13 -1.36
N GLU A 149 14.22 -4.53 -0.67
CA GLU A 149 14.94 -3.67 0.29
C GLU A 149 15.87 -2.70 -0.45
N LEU A 150 16.15 -1.52 0.16
CA LEU A 150 16.98 -0.47 -0.41
C LEU A 150 18.38 -0.43 0.21
#